data_9ebbff7b32386292f964778420c4e25b
#
_entry.id   9ebbff7b32386292f964778420c4e25b
#
_cell.length_a   1.000
_cell.length_b   1.000
_cell.length_c   1.000
_cell.angle_alpha   90.00
_cell.angle_beta   90.00
_cell.angle_gamma   90.00
#
_symmetry.space_group_name_H-M   'P 1'
#
loop_
_entity.id
_entity.type
_entity.pdbx_description
1 polymer ?
#
loop_
_entity_poly.entity_id
_entity_poly.type
_entity_poly.pdbx_seq_one_letter_code
_entity_poly.pdbx_strand_id
1 'polypeptide(L)' 'MCLSEMIPGQSGVVTIISPHSKIRRRLQDLGIVPGTHVVCVNNSPLGDPKAYAVRRTVIALRKEDAAEIIVRETGNA' A
#
# COMPACT_ATOMS: atom_id res chain seq x y z
N MET A 1 -3.47 7.21 7.96
CA MET A 1 -2.36 6.28 8.27
C MET A 1 -1.55 6.03 7.00
N CYS A 2 -0.28 5.74 7.15
CA CYS A 2 0.54 5.37 6.00
C CYS A 2 0.32 3.90 5.65
N LEU A 3 0.48 3.57 4.39
CA LEU A 3 0.36 2.19 3.95
C LEU A 3 1.34 1.27 4.70
N SER A 4 2.53 1.80 5.04
CA SER A 4 3.54 1.04 5.78
C SER A 4 3.10 0.64 7.19
N GLU A 5 2.09 1.31 7.74
CA GLU A 5 1.58 1.02 9.08
C GLU A 5 0.52 -0.07 9.09
N MET A 6 0.05 -0.50 7.93
CA MET A 6 -0.95 -1.55 7.86
C MET A 6 -0.36 -2.89 8.30
N ILE A 7 -1.18 -3.66 9.01
CA ILE A 7 -0.81 -5.01 9.41
C ILE A 7 -1.61 -6.01 8.57
N PRO A 8 -1.15 -7.27 8.47
CA PRO A 8 -1.86 -8.28 7.69
C PRO A 8 -3.33 -8.38 8.09
N GLY A 9 -4.20 -8.41 7.09
CA GLY A 9 -5.65 -8.46 7.27
C GLY A 9 -6.34 -7.11 7.27
N GLN A 10 -5.60 -6.01 7.45
CA GLN A 10 -6.21 -4.69 7.37
C GLN A 10 -6.45 -4.29 5.93
N SER A 11 -7.53 -3.55 5.71
CA SER A 11 -7.83 -2.98 4.41
C SER A 11 -8.01 -1.47 4.52
N GLY A 12 -7.81 -0.80 3.41
CA GLY A 12 -7.93 0.65 3.35
C GLY A 12 -8.11 1.13 1.92
N VAL A 13 -8.31 2.42 1.80
CA VAL A 13 -8.45 3.09 0.51
C VAL A 13 -7.36 4.14 0.42
N VAL A 14 -6.63 4.12 -0.68
CA VAL A 14 -5.57 5.11 -0.92
C VAL A 14 -6.22 6.49 -1.05
N THR A 15 -5.72 7.46 -0.29
CA THR A 15 -6.21 8.84 -0.35
C THR A 15 -5.20 9.76 -1.02
N ILE A 16 -3.93 9.63 -0.66
CA ILE A 16 -2.88 10.51 -1.19
C ILE A 16 -1.61 9.69 -1.44
N ILE A 17 -0.96 9.95 -2.56
CA ILE A 17 0.39 9.47 -2.84
C ILE A 17 1.27 10.70 -2.87
N SER A 18 2.36 10.69 -2.09
CA SER A 18 3.27 11.84 -2.04
C SER A 18 3.74 12.22 -3.45
N PRO A 19 3.66 13.50 -3.82
CA PRO A 19 4.15 13.93 -5.13
C PRO A 19 5.67 13.77 -5.27
N HIS A 20 6.37 13.57 -4.15
CA HIS A 20 7.82 13.38 -4.15
C HIS A 20 8.23 11.91 -4.14
N SER A 21 7.27 10.99 -4.18
CA SER A 21 7.56 9.57 -4.19
C SER A 21 8.33 9.20 -5.46
N LYS A 22 9.43 8.48 -5.27
CA LYS A 22 10.26 8.02 -6.38
C LYS A 22 9.57 6.98 -7.24
N ILE A 23 8.58 6.29 -6.68
CA ILE A 23 7.86 5.23 -7.38
C ILE A 23 6.44 5.63 -7.77
N ARG A 24 6.11 6.91 -7.66
CA ARG A 24 4.76 7.38 -7.92
C ARG A 24 4.25 6.96 -9.29
N ARG A 25 5.07 7.13 -10.32
CA ARG A 25 4.68 6.75 -11.67
C ARG A 25 4.47 5.25 -11.79
N ARG A 26 5.35 4.46 -11.16
CA ARG A 26 5.21 3.01 -11.15
C ARG A 26 3.91 2.60 -10.48
N LEU A 27 3.55 3.26 -9.37
CA LEU A 27 2.31 2.99 -8.67
C LEU A 27 1.10 3.28 -9.57
N GLN A 28 1.15 4.41 -10.29
CA GLN A 28 0.09 4.75 -11.22
C GLN A 28 -0.03 3.72 -12.34
N ASP A 29 1.09 3.25 -12.86
CA ASP A 29 1.09 2.22 -13.90
C ASP A 29 0.51 0.90 -13.40
N LEU A 30 0.67 0.61 -12.11
CA LEU A 30 0.07 -0.56 -11.47
C LEU A 30 -1.40 -0.35 -11.11
N GLY A 31 -1.93 0.85 -11.33
CA GLY A 31 -3.31 1.16 -11.01
C GLY A 31 -3.53 1.62 -9.57
N ILE A 32 -2.46 1.94 -8.85
CA ILE A 32 -2.58 2.45 -7.48
C ILE A 32 -2.68 3.96 -7.55
N VAL A 33 -3.90 4.45 -7.35
CA VAL A 33 -4.23 5.88 -7.42
C VAL A 33 -5.17 6.18 -6.24
N PRO A 34 -5.39 7.46 -5.91
CA PRO A 34 -6.40 7.79 -4.91
C PRO A 34 -7.73 7.11 -5.22
N GLY A 35 -8.31 6.47 -4.23
CA GLY A 35 -9.54 5.69 -4.38
C GLY A 35 -9.31 4.19 -4.53
N THR A 36 -8.07 3.75 -4.74
CA THR A 36 -7.76 2.32 -4.89
C THR A 36 -7.88 1.62 -3.55
N HIS A 37 -8.60 0.51 -3.53
CA HIS A 37 -8.72 -0.34 -2.35
C HIS A 37 -7.48 -1.24 -2.24
N VAL A 38 -6.95 -1.36 -1.03
CA VAL A 38 -5.73 -2.12 -0.77
C VAL A 38 -5.90 -2.93 0.51
N VAL A 39 -5.35 -4.14 0.51
CA VAL A 39 -5.36 -5.03 1.68
C VAL A 39 -3.92 -5.44 1.95
N CYS A 40 -3.49 -5.32 3.20
CA CYS A 40 -2.18 -5.84 3.59
C CYS A 40 -2.30 -7.37 3.70
N VAL A 41 -1.49 -8.08 2.94
CA VAL A 41 -1.60 -9.54 2.83
C VAL A 41 -0.70 -10.23 3.85
N ASN A 42 0.59 -9.88 3.85
CA ASN A 42 1.52 -10.47 4.80
C ASN A 42 2.76 -9.60 4.95
N ASN A 43 3.59 -9.97 5.91
CA ASN A 43 4.92 -9.39 6.10
C ASN A 43 5.97 -10.40 5.68
N SER A 44 7.14 -9.92 5.23
CA SER A 44 8.30 -10.78 5.13
C SER A 44 8.76 -11.15 6.55
N PRO A 45 9.62 -12.18 6.72
CA PRO A 45 10.15 -12.54 8.02
C PRO A 45 10.84 -11.38 8.75
N LEU A 46 11.40 -10.44 7.97
CA LEU A 46 12.07 -9.25 8.53
C LEU A 46 11.14 -8.03 8.58
N GLY A 47 9.87 -8.19 8.19
CA GLY A 47 8.91 -7.10 8.20
C GLY A 47 8.98 -6.16 7.01
N ASP A 48 9.92 -6.37 6.09
CA ASP A 48 10.10 -5.51 4.92
C ASP A 48 10.74 -6.34 3.80
N PRO A 49 10.21 -6.30 2.57
CA PRO A 49 9.01 -5.59 2.16
C PRO A 49 7.71 -6.27 2.59
N LYS A 50 6.63 -5.51 2.61
CA LYS A 50 5.29 -6.06 2.85
C LYS A 50 4.59 -6.31 1.54
N ALA A 51 3.67 -7.27 1.52
CA ALA A 51 2.83 -7.56 0.36
C ALA A 51 1.45 -6.95 0.55
N TYR A 52 0.94 -6.34 -0.51
CA TYR A 52 -0.37 -5.71 -0.53
C TYR A 52 -1.16 -6.21 -1.73
N ALA A 53 -2.41 -6.59 -1.51
CA ALA A 53 -3.30 -6.96 -2.59
C ALA A 53 -4.01 -5.70 -3.09
N VAL A 54 -3.88 -5.43 -4.38
CA VAL A 54 -4.55 -4.32 -5.04
C VAL A 54 -5.19 -4.85 -6.31
N ARG A 55 -6.49 -4.61 -6.46
CA ARG A 55 -7.23 -5.13 -7.60
C ARG A 55 -7.06 -6.64 -7.67
N ARG A 56 -6.50 -7.17 -8.74
CA ARG A 56 -6.35 -8.63 -8.94
C ARG A 56 -4.90 -9.08 -8.82
N THR A 57 -4.05 -8.27 -8.20
CA THR A 57 -2.63 -8.59 -8.11
C THR A 57 -2.13 -8.35 -6.70
N VAL A 58 -0.96 -8.90 -6.41
CA VAL A 58 -0.26 -8.66 -5.15
C VAL A 58 1.07 -8.02 -5.48
N ILE A 59 1.37 -6.93 -4.81
CA ILE A 59 2.63 -6.21 -4.99
C ILE A 59 3.37 -6.16 -3.68
N ALA A 60 4.70 -6.11 -3.76
CA ALA A 60 5.56 -5.93 -2.59
C ALA A 60 6.15 -4.53 -2.63
N LEU A 61 6.03 -3.81 -1.52
CA LEU A 61 6.58 -2.47 -1.39
C LEU A 61 7.48 -2.40 -0.18
N ARG A 62 8.60 -1.70 -0.35
CA ARG A 62 9.49 -1.42 0.76
C ARG A 62 8.83 -0.43 1.70
N LYS A 63 9.20 -0.51 2.98
CA LYS A 63 8.64 0.35 4.01
C LYS A 63 8.75 1.82 3.65
N GLU A 64 9.89 2.24 3.13
CA GLU A 64 10.12 3.64 2.76
C GLU A 64 9.20 4.11 1.65
N ASP A 65 8.87 3.24 0.71
CA ASP A 65 7.95 3.58 -0.38
C ASP A 65 6.51 3.59 0.11
N ALA A 66 6.14 2.61 0.93
CA ALA A 66 4.78 2.53 1.47
C ALA A 66 4.50 3.69 2.44
N ALA A 67 5.53 4.23 3.08
CA ALA A 67 5.37 5.37 3.99
C ALA A 67 4.89 6.64 3.27
N GLU A 68 5.08 6.71 1.97
CA GLU A 68 4.66 7.87 1.18
C GLU A 68 3.25 7.77 0.63
N ILE A 69 2.54 6.69 0.98
CA ILE A 69 1.16 6.46 0.54
C ILE A 69 0.27 6.56 1.77
N ILE A 70 -0.69 7.48 1.73
CA ILE A 70 -1.64 7.66 2.82
C ILE A 70 -2.92 6.90 2.48
N VAL A 71 -3.41 6.15 3.44
CA VAL A 71 -4.64 5.36 3.29
C VAL A 71 -5.61 5.69 4.42
N ARG A 72 -6.90 5.50 4.12
CA ARG A 72 -7.96 5.55 5.12
C ARG A 72 -8.33 4.11 5.41
N GLU A 73 -8.19 3.70 6.67
CA GLU A 73 -8.55 2.34 7.07
C GLU A 73 -10.03 2.10 6.89
N THR A 74 -10.40 0.95 6.29
CA THR A 74 -11.79 0.58 6.06
C THR A 74 -12.20 -0.67 6.85
N GLY A 75 -11.26 -1.26 7.58
CA GLY A 75 -11.54 -2.42 8.42
C GLY A 75 -10.60 -3.57 8.14
N ASN A 76 -11.02 -4.77 8.53
CA ASN A 76 -10.27 -5.99 8.28
C ASN A 76 -10.85 -6.72 7.08
N ALA A 77 -9.97 -7.28 6.27
CA ALA A 77 -10.41 -8.08 5.14
C ALA A 77 -10.93 -9.44 5.61
#